data_cc71155d9488a6d632bf8c54ae73ca93
#
_entry.id   cc71155d9488a6d632bf8c54ae73ca93
#
_cell.length_a   1.000
_cell.length_b   1.000
_cell.length_c   1.000
_cell.angle_alpha   90.00
_cell.angle_beta   90.00
_cell.angle_gamma   90.00
#
_symmetry.space_group_name_H-M   'P 1'
#
loop_
_entity.id
_entity.type
_entity.pdbx_description
1 polymer ?
#
loop_
_entity_poly.entity_id
_entity_poly.type
_entity_poly.pdbx_seq_one_letter_code
_entity_poly.pdbx_strand_id
1 'polypeptide(L)'
;MEREKKGITDLPGFAYGLPDATHTLEIMKAVPVLVAVLNTNGGTFYEEIGAEQRIVESCDSLSIGAAVENMLLRATELGVGSLWIANTCFAYNELVQEIGTKAQLTGVVALGYGDEAPAPRPRKAWDDVVEYRS
;
A
#
# COMPACT_ATOMS: atom_id res chain seq x y z
N MET A 1 -16.64 -16.18 -2.74
CA MET A 1 -17.67 -15.11 -2.75
C MET A 1 -18.27 -14.78 -1.39
N GLU A 2 -18.32 -15.67 -0.41
CA GLU A 2 -18.80 -15.34 0.95
C GLU A 2 -17.70 -14.90 1.94
N ARG A 3 -16.42 -15.08 1.62
CA ARG A 3 -15.28 -14.68 2.46
C ARG A 3 -14.92 -13.19 2.36
N GLU A 4 -15.33 -12.52 1.29
CA GLU A 4 -15.08 -11.09 1.05
C GLU A 4 -15.88 -10.17 1.97
N LYS A 5 -16.84 -10.69 2.71
CA LYS A 5 -17.80 -9.90 3.50
C LYS A 5 -17.41 -9.64 4.95
N LYS A 6 -16.24 -10.06 5.42
CA LYS A 6 -15.82 -9.90 6.82
C LYS A 6 -14.59 -9.02 7.03
N GLY A 7 -14.24 -8.21 6.07
CA GLY A 7 -13.12 -7.28 6.17
C GLY A 7 -13.57 -5.82 6.26
N ILE A 8 -12.63 -4.94 6.06
CA ILE A 8 -12.81 -3.48 5.95
C ILE A 8 -13.89 -3.08 4.92
N THR A 9 -14.19 -3.95 3.95
CA THR A 9 -15.27 -3.78 2.98
C THR A 9 -16.66 -3.62 3.60
N ASP A 10 -16.83 -4.07 4.83
CA ASP A 10 -18.08 -3.88 5.57
C ASP A 10 -18.21 -2.51 6.22
N LEU A 11 -17.15 -1.70 6.20
CA LEU A 11 -17.18 -0.32 6.70
C LEU A 11 -17.85 0.60 5.67
N PRO A 12 -18.87 1.39 6.11
CA PRO A 12 -19.61 2.29 5.26
C PRO A 12 -18.71 3.28 4.61
N GLY A 13 -18.15 3.45 3.68
CA GLY A 13 -17.22 4.42 3.09
C GLY A 13 -16.07 3.78 2.31
N PHE A 14 -15.85 2.48 2.45
CA PHE A 14 -14.82 1.77 1.68
C PHE A 14 -15.35 1.17 0.37
N ALA A 15 -16.66 1.04 0.20
CA ALA A 15 -17.27 0.47 -1.01
C ALA A 15 -16.86 1.19 -2.31
N TYR A 16 -16.56 2.48 -2.24
CA TYR A 16 -16.09 3.26 -3.39
C TYR A 16 -14.71 2.81 -3.91
N GLY A 17 -13.90 2.17 -3.08
CA GLY A 17 -12.57 1.67 -3.45
C GLY A 17 -12.56 0.29 -4.10
N LEU A 18 -13.69 -0.42 -4.15
CA LEU A 18 -13.77 -1.77 -4.72
C LEU A 18 -13.38 -1.85 -6.21
N PRO A 19 -13.79 -0.92 -7.09
CA PRO A 19 -13.35 -0.94 -8.49
C PRO A 19 -11.84 -0.80 -8.62
N ASP A 20 -11.23 0.08 -7.81
CA ASP A 20 -9.78 0.27 -7.78
C ASP A 20 -9.06 -0.97 -7.24
N ALA A 21 -9.56 -1.57 -6.18
CA ALA A 21 -9.02 -2.81 -5.62
C ALA A 21 -9.11 -3.98 -6.61
N THR A 22 -10.18 -4.06 -7.39
CA THR A 22 -10.33 -5.07 -8.45
C THR A 22 -9.29 -4.88 -9.56
N HIS A 23 -9.09 -3.64 -10.00
CA HIS A 23 -8.06 -3.33 -10.99
C HIS A 23 -6.65 -3.64 -10.46
N THR A 24 -6.37 -3.29 -9.20
CA THR A 24 -5.11 -3.63 -8.52
C THR A 24 -4.87 -5.13 -8.49
N LEU A 25 -5.90 -5.93 -8.22
CA LEU A 25 -5.80 -7.39 -8.23
C LEU A 25 -5.38 -7.94 -9.60
N GLU A 26 -5.90 -7.37 -10.69
CA GLU A 26 -5.50 -7.79 -12.04
C GLU A 26 -4.01 -7.47 -12.29
N ILE A 27 -3.53 -6.32 -11.84
CA ILE A 27 -2.10 -5.98 -11.89
C ILE A 27 -1.28 -6.99 -11.07
N MET A 28 -1.69 -7.28 -9.84
CA MET A 28 -0.99 -8.24 -8.97
C MET A 28 -0.87 -9.63 -9.60
N LYS A 29 -1.88 -10.07 -10.35
CA LYS A 29 -1.86 -11.35 -11.06
C LYS A 29 -0.94 -11.34 -12.29
N ALA A 30 -0.76 -10.19 -12.92
CA ALA A 30 -0.03 -10.05 -14.17
C ALA A 30 1.48 -9.85 -13.98
N VAL A 31 1.92 -9.31 -12.84
CA VAL A 31 3.33 -8.99 -12.62
C VAL A 31 4.14 -10.22 -12.18
N PRO A 32 5.42 -10.30 -12.58
CA PRO A 32 6.29 -11.42 -12.21
C PRO A 32 6.75 -11.40 -10.75
N VAL A 33 6.77 -10.23 -10.10
CA VAL A 33 7.30 -10.07 -8.74
C VAL A 33 6.37 -9.19 -7.90
N LEU A 34 6.04 -9.69 -6.71
CA LEU A 34 5.36 -8.94 -5.66
C LEU A 34 6.25 -8.92 -4.41
N VAL A 35 6.48 -7.73 -3.87
CA VAL A 35 7.22 -7.53 -2.63
C VAL A 35 6.24 -7.15 -1.53
N ALA A 36 6.01 -8.03 -0.57
CA ALA A 36 5.21 -7.71 0.60
C ALA A 36 6.00 -6.80 1.54
N VAL A 37 5.40 -5.69 1.92
CA VAL A 37 6.01 -4.70 2.83
C VAL A 37 5.40 -4.85 4.20
N LEU A 38 6.24 -5.19 5.18
CA LEU A 38 5.80 -5.56 6.52
C LEU A 38 6.35 -4.60 7.57
N ASN A 39 5.48 -4.16 8.48
CA ASN A 39 5.90 -3.53 9.73
C ASN A 39 6.03 -4.60 10.80
N THR A 40 7.24 -4.89 11.23
CA THR A 40 7.54 -5.94 12.23
C THR A 40 7.21 -5.52 13.66
N ASN A 41 6.99 -4.23 13.90
CA ASN A 41 6.58 -3.68 15.19
C ASN A 41 5.05 -3.50 15.28
N GLY A 42 4.33 -3.57 14.16
CA GLY A 42 2.88 -3.41 14.09
C GLY A 42 2.14 -4.73 14.20
N GLY A 43 0.95 -4.67 14.81
CA GLY A 43 -0.03 -5.75 14.82
C GLY A 43 -0.99 -5.69 13.63
N THR A 44 -2.12 -6.38 13.72
CA THR A 44 -3.16 -6.29 12.69
C THR A 44 -3.87 -4.92 12.73
N PHE A 45 -4.35 -4.44 11.58
CA PHE A 45 -5.15 -3.20 11.51
C PHE A 45 -6.47 -3.25 12.30
N TYR A 46 -6.91 -4.43 12.69
CA TYR A 46 -8.15 -4.63 13.45
C TYR A 46 -7.94 -4.63 14.97
N GLU A 47 -6.69 -4.51 15.43
CA GLU A 47 -6.36 -4.48 16.85
C GLU A 47 -6.57 -3.07 17.41
N GLU A 48 -7.21 -2.99 18.57
CA GLU A 48 -7.28 -1.74 19.32
C GLU A 48 -5.93 -1.44 19.97
N ILE A 49 -5.36 -0.29 19.64
CA ILE A 49 -4.05 0.14 20.16
C ILE A 49 -4.17 1.43 20.96
N GLY A 50 -3.33 1.57 21.98
CA GLY A 50 -3.20 2.79 22.76
C GLY A 50 -2.49 3.91 22.00
N ALA A 51 -2.48 5.12 22.59
CA ALA A 51 -1.88 6.30 21.98
C ALA A 51 -0.38 6.13 21.71
N GLU A 52 0.35 5.51 22.64
CA GLU A 52 1.78 5.26 22.50
C GLU A 52 2.08 4.36 21.30
N GLN A 53 1.40 3.23 21.20
CA GLN A 53 1.56 2.31 20.07
C GLN A 53 1.18 2.96 18.76
N ARG A 54 0.15 3.81 18.74
CA ARG A 54 -0.25 4.55 17.54
C ARG A 54 0.84 5.52 17.06
N ILE A 55 1.55 6.18 17.99
CA ILE A 55 2.69 7.04 17.65
C ILE A 55 3.81 6.20 17.03
N VAL A 56 4.14 5.06 17.63
CA VAL A 56 5.17 4.13 17.11
C VAL A 56 4.81 3.68 15.70
N GLU A 57 3.60 3.20 15.47
CA GLU A 57 3.16 2.75 14.14
C GLU A 57 3.16 3.88 13.09
N SER A 58 2.86 5.11 13.53
CA SER A 58 2.95 6.28 12.63
C SER A 58 4.40 6.56 12.22
N CYS A 59 5.34 6.50 13.15
CA CYS A 59 6.78 6.67 12.84
C CYS A 59 7.30 5.55 11.95
N ASP A 60 6.91 4.32 12.22
CA ASP A 60 7.28 3.15 11.40
C ASP A 60 6.72 3.29 9.99
N SER A 61 5.46 3.71 9.84
CA SER A 61 4.82 3.91 8.54
C SER A 61 5.53 4.96 7.71
N LEU A 62 5.99 6.07 8.32
CA LEU A 62 6.79 7.09 7.63
C LEU A 62 8.13 6.52 7.15
N SER A 63 8.82 5.75 7.98
CA SER A 63 10.09 5.12 7.65
C SER A 63 9.94 4.08 6.54
N ILE A 64 8.88 3.26 6.62
CA ILE A 64 8.55 2.27 5.59
C ILE A 64 8.22 2.97 4.27
N GLY A 65 7.43 4.06 4.31
CA GLY A 65 7.12 4.85 3.13
C GLY A 65 8.37 5.38 2.42
N ALA A 66 9.32 5.90 3.18
CA ALA A 66 10.61 6.35 2.64
C ALA A 66 11.42 5.20 2.00
N ALA A 67 11.43 4.02 2.63
CA ALA A 67 12.10 2.85 2.08
C ALA A 67 11.45 2.35 0.78
N VAL A 68 10.11 2.33 0.73
CA VAL A 68 9.37 1.98 -0.48
C VAL A 68 9.67 2.97 -1.60
N GLU A 69 9.64 4.27 -1.34
CA GLU A 69 9.95 5.29 -2.36
C GLU A 69 11.36 5.08 -2.93
N ASN A 70 12.36 4.81 -2.10
CA ASN A 70 13.70 4.47 -2.58
C ASN A 70 13.72 3.23 -3.47
N MET A 71 12.91 2.22 -3.16
CA MET A 71 12.74 1.03 -4.00
C MET A 71 12.15 1.39 -5.37
N LEU A 72 11.11 2.23 -5.41
CA LEU A 72 10.47 2.66 -6.65
C LEU A 72 11.43 3.48 -7.53
N LEU A 73 12.17 4.40 -6.92
CA LEU A 73 13.20 5.19 -7.61
C LEU A 73 14.29 4.29 -8.21
N ARG A 74 14.76 3.31 -7.44
CA ARG A 74 15.75 2.35 -7.95
C ARG A 74 15.20 1.47 -9.05
N ALA A 75 13.96 1.01 -8.96
CA ALA A 75 13.30 0.27 -10.03
C ALA A 75 13.26 1.11 -11.32
N THR A 76 12.87 2.36 -11.23
CA THR A 76 12.84 3.30 -12.35
C THR A 76 14.23 3.47 -13.00
N GLU A 77 15.27 3.65 -12.18
CA GLU A 77 16.66 3.75 -12.67
C GLU A 77 17.10 2.51 -13.46
N LEU A 78 16.62 1.34 -13.04
CA LEU A 78 16.90 0.05 -13.69
C LEU A 78 15.99 -0.25 -14.89
N GLY A 79 15.07 0.64 -15.24
CA GLY A 79 14.10 0.42 -16.30
C GLY A 79 13.00 -0.61 -15.94
N VAL A 80 12.79 -0.85 -14.65
CA VAL A 80 11.74 -1.74 -14.13
C VAL A 80 10.52 -0.91 -13.76
N GLY A 81 9.36 -1.28 -14.26
CA GLY A 81 8.07 -0.71 -13.85
C GLY A 81 7.74 -1.13 -12.41
N SER A 82 7.14 -0.22 -11.67
CA SER A 82 6.74 -0.46 -10.29
C SER A 82 5.40 0.18 -9.96
N LEU A 83 4.65 -0.46 -9.06
CA LEU A 83 3.42 0.08 -8.51
C LEU A 83 3.38 -0.18 -7.00
N TRP A 84 3.26 0.88 -6.21
CA TRP A 84 3.00 0.77 -4.78
C TRP A 84 1.51 0.59 -4.53
N ILE A 85 1.14 -0.55 -3.96
CA ILE A 85 -0.23 -0.98 -3.69
C ILE A 85 -0.47 -0.84 -2.18
N ALA A 86 -1.28 0.16 -1.80
CA ALA A 86 -1.64 0.43 -0.40
C ALA A 86 -3.06 -0.05 -0.04
N ASN A 87 -3.87 -0.44 -1.03
CA ASN A 87 -5.25 -0.89 -0.82
C ASN A 87 -5.38 -2.39 -0.48
N THR A 88 -4.32 -2.99 0.07
CA THR A 88 -4.29 -4.38 0.54
C THR A 88 -5.31 -4.68 1.64
N CYS A 89 -5.86 -3.65 2.27
CA CYS A 89 -6.91 -3.77 3.29
C CYS A 89 -8.18 -4.50 2.81
N PHE A 90 -8.46 -4.50 1.51
CA PHE A 90 -9.60 -5.24 0.94
C PHE A 90 -9.46 -6.76 0.97
N ALA A 91 -8.23 -7.28 1.12
CA ALA A 91 -7.92 -8.71 1.23
C ALA A 91 -6.85 -8.97 2.31
N TYR A 92 -6.82 -8.16 3.36
CA TYR A 92 -5.75 -8.16 4.36
C TYR A 92 -5.52 -9.53 5.00
N ASN A 93 -6.58 -10.15 5.50
CA ASN A 93 -6.47 -11.43 6.20
C ASN A 93 -6.00 -12.56 5.28
N GLU A 94 -6.49 -12.59 4.05
CA GLU A 94 -6.11 -13.57 3.04
C GLU A 94 -4.63 -13.39 2.64
N LEU A 95 -4.20 -12.16 2.43
CA LEU A 95 -2.80 -11.87 2.09
C LEU A 95 -1.85 -12.20 3.24
N VAL A 96 -2.18 -11.85 4.47
CA VAL A 96 -1.36 -12.17 5.66
C VAL A 96 -1.27 -13.68 5.86
N GLN A 97 -2.37 -14.40 5.64
CA GLN A 97 -2.39 -15.87 5.71
C GLN A 97 -1.52 -16.50 4.62
N GLU A 98 -1.60 -16.03 3.39
CA GLU A 98 -0.81 -16.53 2.27
C GLU A 98 0.69 -16.26 2.46
N ILE A 99 1.05 -15.07 2.94
CA ILE A 99 2.43 -14.71 3.26
C ILE A 99 2.97 -15.51 4.46
N GLY A 100 2.09 -15.96 5.35
CA GLY A 100 2.45 -16.71 6.55
C GLY A 100 3.12 -15.84 7.62
N THR A 101 2.74 -14.56 7.72
CA THR A 101 3.35 -13.60 8.66
C THR A 101 2.38 -13.23 9.79
N LYS A 102 2.96 -12.80 10.92
CA LYS A 102 2.23 -12.13 12.01
C LYS A 102 2.48 -10.62 12.04
N ALA A 103 3.40 -10.13 11.21
CA ALA A 103 3.70 -8.71 11.10
C ALA A 103 2.57 -7.98 10.34
N GLN A 104 2.44 -6.69 10.57
CA GLN A 104 1.47 -5.85 9.88
C GLN A 104 1.84 -5.71 8.41
N LEU A 105 0.95 -6.11 7.51
CA LEU A 105 1.10 -5.88 6.07
C LEU A 105 0.74 -4.42 5.77
N THR A 106 1.72 -3.59 5.48
CA THR A 106 1.53 -2.16 5.18
C THR A 106 1.25 -1.89 3.71
N GLY A 107 1.61 -2.80 2.84
CA GLY A 107 1.36 -2.69 1.41
C GLY A 107 2.14 -3.75 0.62
N VAL A 108 2.01 -3.66 -0.69
CA VAL A 108 2.71 -4.52 -1.63
C VAL A 108 3.33 -3.65 -2.73
N VAL A 109 4.51 -3.97 -3.18
CA VAL A 109 5.11 -3.37 -4.39
C VAL A 109 5.09 -4.41 -5.50
N ALA A 110 4.41 -4.09 -6.59
CA ALA A 110 4.42 -4.87 -7.81
C ALA A 110 5.56 -4.39 -8.71
N LEU A 111 6.36 -5.33 -9.23
CA LEU A 111 7.51 -5.05 -10.08
C LEU A 111 7.43 -5.85 -11.37
N GLY A 112 7.71 -5.20 -12.50
CA GLY A 112 7.70 -5.85 -13.81
C GLY A 112 8.12 -4.89 -14.91
N TYR A 113 8.18 -5.38 -16.15
CA TYR A 113 8.40 -4.53 -17.30
C TYR A 113 7.03 -4.05 -17.81
N GLY A 114 6.79 -2.73 -17.71
CA GLY A 114 5.56 -2.12 -18.18
C GLY A 114 5.51 -2.05 -19.70
N ASP A 115 4.32 -2.22 -20.26
CA ASP A 115 4.01 -2.05 -21.68
C ASP A 115 3.22 -0.76 -21.96
N GLU A 116 2.98 0.03 -20.92
CA GLU A 116 2.29 1.31 -20.98
C GLU A 116 3.11 2.45 -20.39
N ALA A 117 2.84 3.66 -20.85
CA ALA A 117 3.40 4.90 -20.32
C ALA A 117 2.25 5.87 -19.99
N PRO A 118 1.58 5.69 -18.86
CA PRO A 118 0.43 6.52 -18.48
C PRO A 118 0.84 7.99 -18.32
N ALA A 119 -0.06 8.90 -18.64
CA ALA A 119 0.18 10.32 -18.41
C ALA A 119 0.37 10.61 -16.92
N PRO A 120 1.23 11.57 -16.56
CA PRO A 120 1.39 11.99 -15.17
C PRO A 120 0.06 12.42 -14.56
N ARG A 121 -0.24 11.94 -13.35
CA ARG A 121 -1.42 12.40 -12.61
C ARG A 121 -1.23 13.88 -12.22
N PRO A 122 -2.30 14.70 -12.25
CA PRO A 122 -2.21 16.08 -11.82
C PRO A 122 -1.73 16.20 -10.38
N ARG A 123 -0.97 17.22 -10.09
CA ARG A 123 -0.47 17.59 -8.75
C ARG A 123 -0.97 18.98 -8.41
N LYS A 124 -1.16 19.25 -7.12
CA LYS A 124 -1.39 20.62 -6.64
C LYS A 124 -0.17 21.49 -6.97
N ALA A 125 -0.40 22.79 -7.15
CA ALA A 125 0.70 23.72 -7.31
C ALA A 125 1.57 23.75 -6.04
N TRP A 126 2.85 24.06 -6.20
CA TRP A 126 3.78 24.09 -5.06
C TRP A 126 3.32 25.04 -3.98
N ASP A 127 2.87 26.24 -4.35
CA ASP A 127 2.39 27.29 -3.44
C ASP A 127 1.10 26.91 -2.69
N ASP A 128 0.37 25.90 -3.17
CA ASP A 128 -0.83 25.38 -2.49
C ASP A 128 -0.49 24.39 -1.37
N VAL A 129 0.74 23.88 -1.31
CA VAL A 129 1.13 22.80 -0.40
C VAL A 129 2.33 23.14 0.48
N VAL A 130 3.06 24.22 0.17
CA VAL A 130 4.24 24.65 0.92
C VAL A 130 4.06 26.10 1.37
N GLU A 131 4.25 26.33 2.66
CA GLU A 131 4.26 27.64 3.27
C GLU A 131 5.65 27.93 3.84
N TYR A 132 6.25 29.04 3.44
CA TYR A 132 7.51 29.53 4.00
C TYR A 132 7.21 30.55 5.10
N ARG A 133 7.74 30.32 6.29
CA ARG A 133 7.65 31.27 7.42
C ARG A 133 9.03 31.81 7.75
N SER A 134 9.13 33.13 7.79
CA SER A 134 10.34 33.86 8.18
C SER A 134 10.27 34.28 9.66
#